data_60fdf7c2bc7e674076c04a6b4b6175c0
#
_entry.id   60fdf7c2bc7e674076c04a6b4b6175c0
#
_cell.length_a   1.000
_cell.length_b   1.000
_cell.length_c   1.000
_cell.angle_alpha   90.00
_cell.angle_beta   90.00
_cell.angle_gamma   90.00
#
_symmetry.space_group_name_H-M   'P 1'
#
loop_
_entity.id
_entity.type
_entity.pdbx_description
1 polymer ?
#
loop_
_entity_poly.entity_id
_entity_poly.type
_entity_poly.pdbx_seq_one_letter_code
_entity_poly.pdbx_strand_id
1 'polypeptide(L)'
;MSYSRYLRYTQWYNIFQGLWTEDTGADLPVDHVARPSFSGRLMSAVKGATYLAQANNVYGPGVSRILRTRPGFTQVRSTAINAAGVVTGMSHLGEIADEFILAVSIAATSHGLYRDSANPPGALSGGTAFTIGVDNLVDSALFTDGTTPGAIFVTRQRDLPQFVNSTPTRSDFTIAGVGLTSLRPALMEIFTQRALYGDVNRDGTVFDDRVYWSDLRDGNLITDHTTQFVSFETGLKDRVRGLCKISDICCVFKLHNVFTMVPTPEAFAPFMVQEEPGGQNRGAVSQQAILEASHQLFWLGQSNIHSMNQRFEFRDWADAIQPTIRGLNDARREFSVAGLDVDRSLLFFTVSDAGQTTNSLTLALNYKTGAIYLWTLRRNAYAVRDVSGQLRLIGGGYVGAFYNELTGTAGDLDDATAVIDADVFTPRYWLGAYGVKKKVIGAFLKVDPVASESLTVQYRFDDSTTWRDPDGSPYAIAGTDDDTLFVPFRGVVERVQLRFRNTTADAVYNVKAVGIPGLPLQFSMS
;
A
#
# COMPACT_ATOMS: atom_id res chain seq x y z
N MET A 1 47.10 12.91 -5.52
CA MET A 1 46.52 13.04 -6.88
C MET A 1 45.22 13.76 -6.75
N SER A 2 45.00 14.83 -7.50
CA SER A 2 43.80 15.67 -7.35
C SER A 2 42.52 14.91 -7.77
N TYR A 3 41.52 14.81 -6.88
CA TYR A 3 40.21 14.23 -7.12
C TYR A 3 39.50 14.79 -8.36
N SER A 4 39.84 16.01 -8.79
CA SER A 4 39.25 16.67 -9.97
C SER A 4 39.46 15.91 -11.29
N ARG A 5 40.49 15.06 -11.38
CA ARG A 5 40.77 14.28 -12.60
C ARG A 5 39.82 13.09 -12.74
N TYR A 6 39.27 12.56 -11.64
CA TYR A 6 38.35 11.42 -11.66
C TYR A 6 36.89 11.83 -11.92
N LEU A 7 36.50 13.04 -11.54
CA LEU A 7 35.15 13.56 -11.79
C LEU A 7 34.79 13.63 -13.27
N ARG A 8 35.79 13.82 -14.17
CA ARG A 8 35.56 13.87 -15.62
C ARG A 8 35.18 12.54 -16.26
N TYR A 9 35.48 11.42 -15.58
CA TYR A 9 35.21 10.06 -16.05
C TYR A 9 34.17 9.35 -15.18
N THR A 10 33.49 10.08 -14.31
CA THR A 10 32.47 9.53 -13.43
C THR A 10 31.15 9.43 -14.17
N GLN A 11 30.60 8.24 -14.20
CA GLN A 11 29.26 8.02 -14.72
C GLN A 11 28.27 8.18 -13.56
N TRP A 12 27.36 9.14 -13.67
CA TRP A 12 26.35 9.44 -12.67
C TRP A 12 25.05 8.70 -12.97
N TYR A 13 24.50 8.10 -11.93
CA TYR A 13 23.24 7.39 -11.99
C TYR A 13 22.23 8.02 -11.02
N ASN A 14 21.06 8.27 -11.52
CA ASN A 14 19.95 8.78 -10.72
C ASN A 14 19.17 7.62 -10.10
N ILE A 15 18.78 7.70 -8.83
CA ILE A 15 18.19 6.60 -8.05
C ILE A 15 16.72 6.89 -7.76
N PHE A 16 15.81 6.98 -8.79
CA PHE A 16 14.54 7.65 -8.50
C PHE A 16 13.26 6.94 -8.91
N GLN A 17 13.30 5.83 -9.63
CA GLN A 17 12.07 5.25 -10.17
C GLN A 17 11.49 4.12 -9.34
N GLY A 18 11.92 3.98 -8.08
CA GLY A 18 11.42 2.94 -7.19
C GLY A 18 12.15 1.61 -7.33
N LEU A 19 11.46 0.54 -7.01
CA LEU A 19 12.01 -0.80 -6.92
C LEU A 19 11.86 -1.56 -8.24
N TRP A 20 12.91 -2.28 -8.61
CA TRP A 20 12.89 -3.34 -9.61
C TRP A 20 13.40 -4.63 -8.97
N THR A 21 12.57 -5.65 -8.91
CA THR A 21 12.94 -6.97 -8.40
C THR A 21 12.83 -8.00 -9.52
N GLU A 22 13.92 -8.71 -9.80
CA GLU A 22 13.96 -9.83 -10.73
C GLU A 22 14.47 -11.09 -10.05
N ASP A 23 14.06 -12.24 -10.55
CA ASP A 23 14.44 -13.57 -10.02
C ASP A 23 15.96 -13.83 -10.08
N THR A 24 16.67 -13.10 -10.90
CA THR A 24 18.12 -13.26 -11.13
C THR A 24 19.02 -12.47 -10.19
N GLY A 25 18.50 -11.98 -9.07
CA GLY A 25 19.32 -11.33 -8.05
C GLY A 25 19.82 -9.94 -8.44
N ALA A 26 18.95 -9.13 -8.99
CA ALA A 26 19.16 -7.69 -9.22
C ALA A 26 19.92 -7.31 -10.51
N ASP A 27 19.97 -8.16 -11.49
CA ASP A 27 20.34 -7.75 -12.85
C ASP A 27 19.12 -7.14 -13.54
N LEU A 28 19.29 -5.99 -14.14
CA LEU A 28 18.23 -5.36 -14.92
C LEU A 28 18.01 -6.12 -16.24
N PRO A 29 16.76 -6.16 -16.78
CA PRO A 29 16.51 -6.72 -18.10
C PRO A 29 17.47 -6.15 -19.15
N VAL A 30 17.78 -6.95 -20.15
CA VAL A 30 18.72 -6.58 -21.23
C VAL A 30 18.32 -5.26 -21.91
N ASP A 31 17.03 -4.97 -21.99
CA ASP A 31 16.50 -3.75 -22.57
C ASP A 31 16.72 -2.50 -21.69
N HIS A 32 17.03 -2.68 -20.42
CA HIS A 32 17.32 -1.63 -19.45
C HIS A 32 18.82 -1.49 -19.14
N VAL A 33 19.64 -2.39 -19.64
CA VAL A 33 21.09 -2.26 -19.53
C VAL A 33 21.54 -1.13 -20.44
N ALA A 34 22.32 -0.19 -19.88
CA ALA A 34 22.94 0.88 -20.64
C ALA A 34 23.89 0.31 -21.71
N ARG A 35 23.38 0.01 -22.89
CA ARG A 35 24.22 -0.25 -24.05
C ARG A 35 24.74 1.09 -24.57
N PRO A 36 26.04 1.28 -24.70
CA PRO A 36 26.54 2.43 -25.44
C PRO A 36 26.10 2.29 -26.90
N SER A 37 25.01 2.98 -27.27
CA SER A 37 24.67 3.09 -28.68
C SER A 37 25.63 4.10 -29.30
N PHE A 38 26.36 3.69 -30.33
CA PHE A 38 27.24 4.52 -31.16
C PHE A 38 26.49 5.65 -31.88
N SER A 39 25.20 5.77 -31.72
CA SER A 39 24.32 6.71 -32.41
C SER A 39 23.78 7.86 -31.55
N GLY A 40 24.55 8.39 -30.62
CA GLY A 40 24.26 9.68 -29.98
C GLY A 40 22.94 9.85 -29.21
N ARG A 41 22.12 8.81 -29.01
CA ARG A 41 20.90 8.83 -28.21
C ARG A 41 21.13 8.18 -26.83
N LEU A 42 21.75 8.93 -25.96
CA LEU A 42 22.00 8.56 -24.54
C LEU A 42 20.73 8.36 -23.68
N MET A 43 19.52 8.58 -24.21
CA MET A 43 18.32 8.62 -23.39
C MET A 43 17.70 7.26 -23.03
N SER A 44 17.87 6.22 -23.84
CA SER A 44 17.28 4.90 -23.54
C SER A 44 18.14 4.06 -22.58
N ALA A 45 19.43 4.31 -22.58
CA ALA A 45 20.39 3.60 -21.75
C ALA A 45 20.33 3.96 -20.25
N VAL A 46 19.70 5.09 -19.92
CA VAL A 46 19.64 5.61 -18.54
C VAL A 46 18.43 5.09 -17.78
N LYS A 47 17.37 4.64 -18.47
CA LYS A 47 16.12 4.23 -17.84
C LYS A 47 16.30 3.07 -16.84
N GLY A 48 17.00 2.04 -17.22
CA GLY A 48 17.19 0.87 -16.37
C GLY A 48 18.12 1.11 -15.17
N ALA A 49 19.08 2.03 -15.31
CA ALA A 49 19.99 2.37 -14.20
C ALA A 49 19.36 3.26 -13.11
N THR A 50 18.11 3.68 -13.29
CA THR A 50 17.37 4.50 -12.30
C THR A 50 16.52 3.68 -11.33
N TYR A 51 16.37 2.39 -11.54
CA TYR A 51 15.64 1.51 -10.62
C TYR A 51 16.58 0.95 -9.55
N LEU A 52 16.02 0.78 -8.35
CA LEU A 52 16.72 0.13 -7.25
C LEU A 52 16.46 -1.37 -7.31
N ALA A 53 17.46 -2.17 -6.98
CA ALA A 53 17.29 -3.60 -6.83
C ALA A 53 16.50 -3.96 -5.56
N GLN A 54 16.62 -3.13 -4.53
CA GLN A 54 15.86 -3.22 -3.29
C GLN A 54 15.69 -1.84 -2.67
N ALA A 55 14.53 -1.56 -2.11
CA ALA A 55 14.22 -0.29 -1.46
C ALA A 55 13.26 -0.53 -0.29
N ASN A 56 13.81 -0.88 0.86
CA ASN A 56 13.06 -1.14 2.08
C ASN A 56 13.01 0.12 2.95
N ASN A 57 11.82 0.46 3.44
CA ASN A 57 11.59 1.58 4.36
C ASN A 57 12.10 2.94 3.86
N VAL A 58 12.07 3.15 2.56
CA VAL A 58 12.45 4.42 1.92
C VAL A 58 11.36 4.91 0.98
N TYR A 59 11.41 6.16 0.57
CA TYR A 59 10.53 6.75 -0.45
C TYR A 59 11.20 7.93 -1.14
N GLY A 60 10.69 8.30 -2.31
CA GLY A 60 11.04 9.53 -3.00
C GLY A 60 9.89 10.54 -2.85
N PRO A 61 10.08 11.66 -2.14
CA PRO A 61 9.01 12.62 -1.91
C PRO A 61 8.59 13.33 -3.20
N GLY A 62 7.33 13.22 -3.57
CA GLY A 62 6.74 13.87 -4.74
C GLY A 62 7.44 13.51 -6.05
N VAL A 63 7.77 14.52 -6.85
CA VAL A 63 8.61 14.42 -8.06
C VAL A 63 10.10 14.63 -7.77
N SER A 64 10.46 14.72 -6.52
CA SER A 64 11.84 14.89 -6.06
C SER A 64 12.68 13.68 -6.44
N ARG A 65 13.91 13.96 -6.85
CA ARG A 65 14.90 12.95 -7.19
C ARG A 65 15.76 12.54 -5.99
N ILE A 66 15.21 12.59 -4.80
CA ILE A 66 15.89 12.31 -3.54
C ILE A 66 15.27 11.06 -2.94
N LEU A 67 16.09 10.13 -2.49
CA LEU A 67 15.66 8.97 -1.73
C LEU A 67 15.82 9.26 -0.24
N ARG A 68 14.75 9.06 0.53
CA ARG A 68 14.71 9.30 1.98
C ARG A 68 14.26 8.06 2.73
N THR A 69 14.67 7.93 3.98
CA THR A 69 14.01 7.02 4.92
C THR A 69 12.53 7.39 5.02
N ARG A 70 11.63 6.41 5.05
CA ARG A 70 10.21 6.68 5.27
C ARG A 70 10.00 7.41 6.59
N PRO A 71 9.04 8.32 6.71
CA PRO A 71 8.64 8.83 8.01
C PRO A 71 8.09 7.70 8.88
N GLY A 72 8.25 7.83 10.17
CA GLY A 72 7.61 6.97 11.16
C GLY A 72 6.15 7.32 11.36
N PHE A 73 5.58 6.83 12.43
CA PHE A 73 4.21 7.10 12.84
C PHE A 73 4.15 7.48 14.32
N THR A 74 3.06 8.14 14.71
CA THR A 74 2.79 8.46 16.11
C THR A 74 1.48 7.84 16.55
N GLN A 75 1.45 7.23 17.73
CA GLN A 75 0.23 6.69 18.28
C GLN A 75 -0.79 7.82 18.55
N VAL A 76 -2.03 7.65 18.09
CA VAL A 76 -3.07 8.68 18.26
C VAL A 76 -3.48 8.83 19.72
N ARG A 77 -3.59 7.72 20.44
CA ARG A 77 -3.86 7.67 21.88
C ARG A 77 -2.69 6.99 22.59
N SER A 78 -2.24 7.55 23.68
CA SER A 78 -1.09 7.03 24.43
C SER A 78 -1.31 5.63 25.01
N THR A 79 -2.57 5.22 25.15
CA THR A 79 -2.96 3.89 25.64
C THR A 79 -3.71 3.13 24.57
N ALA A 80 -3.27 1.91 24.27
CA ALA A 80 -3.99 0.99 23.39
C ALA A 80 -5.31 0.54 24.03
N ILE A 81 -6.30 0.16 23.21
CA ILE A 81 -7.57 -0.41 23.67
C ILE A 81 -7.30 -1.69 24.46
N ASN A 82 -6.47 -2.56 23.89
CA ASN A 82 -6.01 -3.79 24.52
C ASN A 82 -4.76 -4.28 23.78
N ALA A 83 -3.71 -4.62 24.51
CA ALA A 83 -2.44 -5.07 23.92
C ALA A 83 -2.58 -6.37 23.09
N ALA A 84 -3.60 -7.18 23.33
CA ALA A 84 -3.93 -8.38 22.55
C ALA A 84 -5.02 -8.10 21.49
N GLY A 85 -5.44 -6.85 21.32
CA GLY A 85 -6.47 -6.44 20.36
C GLY A 85 -5.89 -6.21 18.97
N VAL A 86 -6.69 -6.46 17.94
CA VAL A 86 -6.38 -6.14 16.54
C VAL A 86 -7.46 -5.22 16.00
N VAL A 87 -7.06 -4.09 15.44
CA VAL A 87 -7.99 -3.18 14.75
C VAL A 87 -8.37 -3.82 13.42
N THR A 88 -9.64 -4.18 13.25
CA THR A 88 -10.15 -4.89 12.07
C THR A 88 -10.92 -4.01 11.10
N GLY A 89 -11.21 -2.77 11.50
CA GLY A 89 -11.85 -1.76 10.68
C GLY A 89 -11.86 -0.41 11.38
N MET A 90 -11.98 0.64 10.61
CA MET A 90 -11.99 2.02 11.11
C MET A 90 -12.95 2.86 10.26
N SER A 91 -13.70 3.72 10.90
CA SER A 91 -14.56 4.70 10.25
C SER A 91 -14.43 6.05 10.95
N HIS A 92 -14.32 7.12 10.19
CA HIS A 92 -14.43 8.48 10.70
C HIS A 92 -15.87 8.95 10.51
N LEU A 93 -16.54 9.36 11.60
CA LEU A 93 -17.94 9.79 11.55
C LEU A 93 -18.16 11.13 10.81
N GLY A 94 -17.07 11.86 10.53
CA GLY A 94 -17.09 13.09 9.74
C GLY A 94 -17.98 14.16 10.33
N GLU A 95 -18.96 14.62 9.55
CA GLU A 95 -19.89 15.69 9.96
C GLU A 95 -20.83 15.29 11.11
N ILE A 96 -21.00 13.99 11.39
CA ILE A 96 -21.85 13.48 12.47
C ILE A 96 -21.17 13.73 13.82
N ALA A 97 -19.89 13.40 13.90
CA ALA A 97 -19.00 13.69 15.04
C ALA A 97 -17.54 13.60 14.55
N ASP A 98 -16.66 14.52 14.98
CA ASP A 98 -15.23 14.44 14.65
C ASP A 98 -14.52 13.35 15.48
N GLU A 99 -14.93 12.12 15.27
CA GLU A 99 -14.47 10.96 16.03
C GLU A 99 -14.29 9.73 15.14
N PHE A 100 -13.36 8.85 15.53
CA PHE A 100 -13.21 7.53 14.96
C PHE A 100 -14.03 6.50 15.70
N ILE A 101 -14.62 5.60 14.93
CA ILE A 101 -15.11 4.32 15.40
C ILE A 101 -14.12 3.25 14.93
N LEU A 102 -13.64 2.49 15.88
CA LEU A 102 -12.66 1.42 15.70
C LEU A 102 -13.35 0.08 15.93
N ALA A 103 -13.29 -0.81 14.96
CA ALA A 103 -13.66 -2.20 15.19
C ALA A 103 -12.41 -2.95 15.70
N VAL A 104 -12.51 -3.56 16.88
CA VAL A 104 -11.37 -4.23 17.52
C VAL A 104 -11.76 -5.64 17.94
N SER A 105 -11.01 -6.61 17.42
CA SER A 105 -11.09 -8.01 17.83
C SER A 105 -10.04 -8.28 18.90
N ILE A 106 -10.48 -8.67 20.10
CA ILE A 106 -9.60 -9.07 21.20
C ILE A 106 -9.65 -10.60 21.31
N ALA A 107 -8.50 -11.23 21.16
CA ALA A 107 -8.38 -12.69 21.11
C ALA A 107 -9.14 -13.37 22.25
N ALA A 108 -9.98 -14.36 21.89
CA ALA A 108 -10.78 -15.19 22.77
C ALA A 108 -11.78 -14.46 23.71
N THR A 109 -11.96 -13.13 23.60
CA THR A 109 -12.82 -12.37 24.51
C THR A 109 -13.94 -11.61 23.84
N SER A 110 -13.67 -10.79 22.85
CA SER A 110 -14.67 -9.93 22.22
C SER A 110 -14.24 -9.41 20.85
N HIS A 111 -15.24 -9.07 20.03
CA HIS A 111 -15.06 -8.24 18.84
C HIS A 111 -16.16 -7.16 18.86
N GLY A 112 -15.78 -5.93 19.02
CA GLY A 112 -16.70 -4.83 19.24
C GLY A 112 -16.24 -3.52 18.62
N LEU A 113 -17.11 -2.52 18.73
CA LEU A 113 -16.84 -1.16 18.30
C LEU A 113 -16.42 -0.29 19.49
N TYR A 114 -15.44 0.56 19.25
CA TYR A 114 -14.85 1.48 20.23
C TYR A 114 -14.83 2.90 19.66
N ARG A 115 -15.05 3.89 20.51
CA ARG A 115 -15.03 5.30 20.15
C ARG A 115 -13.78 5.98 20.69
N ASP A 116 -13.10 6.78 19.89
CA ASP A 116 -11.83 7.43 20.27
C ASP A 116 -12.00 8.73 21.08
N SER A 117 -13.19 9.00 21.62
CA SER A 117 -13.45 10.19 22.48
C SER A 117 -12.70 10.18 23.82
N ALA A 118 -12.13 9.05 24.21
CA ALA A 118 -11.37 8.87 25.44
C ALA A 118 -9.99 8.25 25.19
N ASN A 119 -9.15 8.20 26.22
CA ASN A 119 -7.85 7.52 26.21
C ASN A 119 -7.76 6.56 27.44
N PRO A 120 -7.80 5.23 27.24
CA PRO A 120 -7.99 4.52 25.96
C PRO A 120 -9.39 4.74 25.35
N PRO A 121 -9.56 4.43 24.04
CA PRO A 121 -10.88 4.48 23.40
C PRO A 121 -11.90 3.63 24.14
N GLY A 122 -13.10 4.18 24.32
CA GLY A 122 -14.18 3.54 25.08
C GLY A 122 -14.98 2.53 24.23
N ALA A 123 -15.30 1.37 24.79
CA ALA A 123 -16.19 0.41 24.15
C ALA A 123 -17.61 0.99 24.04
N LEU A 124 -18.24 0.83 22.87
CA LEU A 124 -19.64 1.15 22.66
C LEU A 124 -20.52 0.05 23.21
N SER A 125 -21.49 0.42 24.03
CA SER A 125 -22.50 -0.48 24.57
C SER A 125 -23.63 -0.73 23.59
N GLY A 126 -24.40 -1.81 23.78
CA GLY A 126 -25.53 -2.20 22.95
C GLY A 126 -25.12 -3.01 21.72
N GLY A 127 -26.10 -3.46 20.96
CA GLY A 127 -25.93 -4.29 19.77
C GLY A 127 -25.30 -5.67 20.02
N THR A 128 -25.37 -6.53 19.01
CA THR A 128 -24.79 -7.88 19.05
C THR A 128 -23.29 -7.80 18.75
N ALA A 129 -22.45 -8.55 19.50
CA ALA A 129 -21.01 -8.60 19.23
C ALA A 129 -20.74 -9.27 17.88
N PHE A 130 -19.71 -8.82 17.18
CA PHE A 130 -19.22 -9.49 15.98
C PHE A 130 -18.53 -10.80 16.33
N THR A 131 -18.45 -11.70 15.35
CA THR A 131 -17.67 -12.93 15.47
C THR A 131 -16.20 -12.59 15.71
N ILE A 132 -15.60 -13.20 16.74
CA ILE A 132 -14.22 -12.95 17.13
C ILE A 132 -13.28 -13.49 16.06
N GLY A 133 -12.32 -12.68 15.64
CA GLY A 133 -11.28 -13.08 14.70
C GLY A 133 -10.56 -11.88 14.08
N VAL A 134 -9.25 -11.95 14.02
CA VAL A 134 -8.40 -10.94 13.36
C VAL A 134 -8.69 -10.83 11.86
N ASP A 135 -9.25 -11.89 11.29
CA ASP A 135 -9.61 -12.03 9.88
C ASP A 135 -11.05 -11.62 9.59
N ASN A 136 -11.82 -11.29 10.61
CA ASN A 136 -13.15 -10.74 10.44
C ASN A 136 -13.06 -9.23 10.24
N LEU A 137 -12.53 -8.84 9.08
CA LEU A 137 -12.40 -7.44 8.70
C LEU A 137 -13.77 -6.77 8.65
N VAL A 138 -13.81 -5.53 9.09
CA VAL A 138 -15.03 -4.73 9.18
C VAL A 138 -14.99 -3.64 8.12
N ASP A 139 -16.00 -3.62 7.28
CA ASP A 139 -16.27 -2.56 6.31
C ASP A 139 -17.31 -1.60 6.86
N SER A 140 -17.29 -0.34 6.42
CA SER A 140 -18.21 0.66 6.92
C SER A 140 -18.51 1.75 5.90
N ALA A 141 -19.72 2.30 5.98
CA ALA A 141 -20.09 3.47 5.20
C ALA A 141 -20.99 4.40 6.01
N LEU A 142 -20.86 5.71 5.74
CA LEU A 142 -21.75 6.72 6.30
C LEU A 142 -23.05 6.76 5.50
N PHE A 143 -24.15 6.49 6.18
CA PHE A 143 -25.48 6.53 5.57
C PHE A 143 -26.55 6.80 6.64
N THR A 144 -27.82 6.56 6.32
CA THR A 144 -28.94 6.72 7.23
C THR A 144 -29.67 5.38 7.45
N ASP A 145 -30.26 5.23 8.63
CA ASP A 145 -31.21 4.16 8.94
C ASP A 145 -32.66 4.48 8.49
N GLY A 146 -32.82 5.43 7.56
CA GLY A 146 -34.09 5.97 7.11
C GLY A 146 -34.50 7.23 7.86
N THR A 147 -33.97 7.49 9.05
CA THR A 147 -34.30 8.63 9.89
C THR A 147 -33.08 9.37 10.41
N THR A 148 -32.06 8.63 10.83
CA THR A 148 -30.87 9.18 11.52
C THR A 148 -29.61 8.90 10.69
N PRO A 149 -28.75 9.91 10.47
CA PRO A 149 -27.45 9.70 9.86
C PRO A 149 -26.50 9.00 10.85
N GLY A 150 -25.68 8.09 10.32
CA GLY A 150 -24.72 7.33 11.12
C GLY A 150 -23.76 6.53 10.24
N ALA A 151 -22.96 5.69 10.87
CA ALA A 151 -22.10 4.73 10.20
C ALA A 151 -22.68 3.31 10.33
N ILE A 152 -22.86 2.63 9.21
CA ILE A 152 -23.22 1.22 9.15
C ILE A 152 -21.93 0.42 9.09
N PHE A 153 -21.82 -0.62 9.91
CA PHE A 153 -20.68 -1.53 9.97
C PHE A 153 -21.12 -2.94 9.57
N VAL A 154 -20.45 -3.51 8.62
CA VAL A 154 -20.64 -4.89 8.16
C VAL A 154 -19.34 -5.68 8.32
N THR A 155 -19.44 -6.98 8.52
CA THR A 155 -18.27 -7.82 8.72
C THR A 155 -18.13 -8.85 7.60
N ARG A 156 -16.91 -9.19 7.29
CA ARG A 156 -16.60 -10.22 6.29
C ARG A 156 -17.25 -11.58 6.60
N GLN A 157 -17.46 -11.90 7.86
CA GLN A 157 -18.14 -13.14 8.28
C GLN A 157 -19.68 -13.06 8.22
N ARG A 158 -20.21 -11.94 7.70
CA ARG A 158 -21.65 -11.71 7.57
C ARG A 158 -22.37 -11.76 8.91
N ASP A 159 -21.76 -11.12 9.93
CA ASP A 159 -22.45 -10.88 11.20
C ASP A 159 -23.64 -9.94 11.01
N LEU A 160 -24.47 -9.81 12.04
CA LEU A 160 -25.53 -8.82 12.04
C LEU A 160 -24.91 -7.42 11.96
N PRO A 161 -25.28 -6.61 10.95
CA PRO A 161 -24.73 -5.26 10.81
C PRO A 161 -24.99 -4.41 12.04
N GLN A 162 -24.09 -3.46 12.31
CA GLN A 162 -24.21 -2.54 13.43
C GLN A 162 -24.35 -1.11 12.93
N PHE A 163 -25.04 -0.28 13.68
CA PHE A 163 -25.21 1.15 13.41
C PHE A 163 -24.70 1.99 14.55
N VAL A 164 -23.95 3.02 14.24
CA VAL A 164 -23.42 3.99 15.21
C VAL A 164 -23.73 5.39 14.70
N ASN A 165 -24.34 6.22 15.55
CA ASN A 165 -24.59 7.63 15.29
C ASN A 165 -23.80 8.52 16.27
N SER A 166 -24.26 9.75 16.50
CA SER A 166 -23.65 10.68 17.45
C SER A 166 -23.75 10.24 18.93
N THR A 167 -24.61 9.28 19.27
CA THR A 167 -24.71 8.76 20.63
C THR A 167 -23.58 7.77 20.94
N PRO A 168 -23.14 7.62 22.19
CA PRO A 168 -22.08 6.68 22.56
C PRO A 168 -22.54 5.22 22.63
N THR A 169 -23.54 4.85 21.87
CA THR A 169 -24.11 3.50 21.80
C THR A 169 -24.10 2.99 20.38
N ARG A 170 -24.06 1.68 20.23
CA ARG A 170 -24.30 0.99 18.97
C ARG A 170 -25.64 0.26 19.05
N SER A 171 -26.25 0.05 17.90
CA SER A 171 -27.45 -0.75 17.76
C SER A 171 -27.30 -1.78 16.65
N ASP A 172 -28.06 -2.86 16.74
CA ASP A 172 -28.20 -3.79 15.61
C ASP A 172 -28.89 -3.10 14.45
N PHE A 173 -28.33 -3.25 13.26
CA PHE A 173 -28.87 -2.69 12.03
C PHE A 173 -29.58 -3.80 11.26
N THR A 174 -30.88 -3.89 11.43
CA THR A 174 -31.68 -4.93 10.79
C THR A 174 -32.14 -4.43 9.42
N ILE A 175 -31.69 -5.09 8.35
CA ILE A 175 -32.16 -4.83 7.01
C ILE A 175 -33.47 -5.58 6.83
N ALA A 176 -34.58 -4.83 6.73
CA ALA A 176 -35.94 -5.35 6.67
C ALA A 176 -36.45 -5.43 5.22
N GLY A 177 -37.46 -6.25 4.98
CA GLY A 177 -38.14 -6.36 3.70
C GLY A 177 -39.32 -7.33 3.75
N VAL A 178 -40.23 -7.30 2.75
CA VAL A 178 -41.36 -8.22 2.69
C VAL A 178 -40.84 -9.64 2.49
N GLY A 179 -41.09 -10.52 3.45
CA GLY A 179 -40.63 -11.91 3.41
C GLY A 179 -39.12 -12.08 3.68
N LEU A 180 -38.44 -11.02 4.09
CA LEU A 180 -37.03 -11.04 4.47
C LEU A 180 -36.91 -11.10 6.01
N THR A 181 -36.33 -12.17 6.53
CA THR A 181 -36.11 -12.31 7.99
C THR A 181 -34.78 -11.72 8.41
N SER A 182 -33.73 -11.93 7.59
CA SER A 182 -32.41 -11.35 7.85
C SER A 182 -31.60 -11.21 6.55
N LEU A 183 -30.90 -10.07 6.42
CA LEU A 183 -29.86 -9.90 5.42
C LEU A 183 -28.58 -9.47 6.12
N ARG A 184 -27.51 -10.23 5.94
CA ARG A 184 -26.20 -10.01 6.56
C ARG A 184 -25.14 -9.91 5.48
N PRO A 185 -24.77 -8.69 5.06
CA PRO A 185 -23.75 -8.48 4.02
C PRO A 185 -22.35 -8.61 4.59
N ALA A 186 -21.41 -8.99 3.72
CA ALA A 186 -19.99 -8.93 3.97
C ALA A 186 -19.33 -7.62 3.51
N LEU A 187 -19.95 -6.95 2.55
CA LEU A 187 -19.46 -5.76 1.86
C LEU A 187 -20.57 -4.74 1.72
N MET A 188 -20.21 -3.46 1.73
CA MET A 188 -21.17 -2.40 1.43
C MET A 188 -20.53 -1.20 0.73
N GLU A 189 -21.34 -0.46 -0.01
CA GLU A 189 -21.00 0.82 -0.63
C GLU A 189 -22.27 1.69 -0.70
N ILE A 190 -22.10 3.02 -0.62
CA ILE A 190 -23.21 3.94 -0.81
C ILE A 190 -23.16 4.53 -2.21
N PHE A 191 -24.19 4.24 -2.99
CA PHE A 191 -24.27 4.66 -4.37
C PHE A 191 -25.69 5.15 -4.73
N THR A 192 -25.76 6.32 -5.37
CA THR A 192 -27.05 6.96 -5.79
C THR A 192 -28.09 7.01 -4.68
N GLN A 193 -27.69 7.39 -3.46
CA GLN A 193 -28.53 7.47 -2.26
C GLN A 193 -29.18 6.12 -1.87
N ARG A 194 -28.52 5.02 -2.18
CA ARG A 194 -28.89 3.65 -1.78
C ARG A 194 -27.67 2.98 -1.15
N ALA A 195 -27.91 2.11 -0.20
CA ALA A 195 -26.88 1.19 0.27
C ALA A 195 -26.86 -0.04 -0.64
N LEU A 196 -25.70 -0.37 -1.15
CA LEU A 196 -25.42 -1.61 -1.88
C LEU A 196 -24.80 -2.61 -0.92
N TYR A 197 -25.30 -3.84 -0.94
CA TYR A 197 -24.88 -4.93 -0.07
C TYR A 197 -24.40 -6.11 -0.89
N GLY A 198 -23.12 -6.44 -0.81
CA GLY A 198 -22.51 -7.54 -1.54
C GLY A 198 -22.15 -8.73 -0.66
N ASP A 199 -22.04 -9.91 -1.28
CA ASP A 199 -21.67 -11.16 -0.62
C ASP A 199 -22.51 -11.41 0.65
N VAL A 200 -23.77 -11.69 0.47
CA VAL A 200 -24.77 -11.66 1.55
C VAL A 200 -25.17 -13.05 2.03
N ASN A 201 -25.51 -13.15 3.33
CA ASN A 201 -26.30 -14.24 3.87
C ASN A 201 -27.74 -13.76 4.05
N ARG A 202 -28.65 -14.31 3.27
CA ARG A 202 -30.08 -14.03 3.33
C ARG A 202 -30.80 -15.24 3.93
N ASP A 203 -31.41 -15.05 5.08
CA ASP A 203 -32.24 -16.09 5.76
C ASP A 203 -31.51 -17.43 5.91
N GLY A 204 -30.21 -17.39 6.20
CA GLY A 204 -29.34 -18.57 6.35
C GLY A 204 -28.75 -19.10 5.04
N THR A 205 -29.14 -18.56 3.88
CA THR A 205 -28.57 -18.93 2.58
C THR A 205 -27.56 -17.90 2.10
N VAL A 206 -26.36 -18.34 1.73
CA VAL A 206 -25.29 -17.49 1.23
C VAL A 206 -25.46 -17.26 -0.27
N PHE A 207 -25.45 -15.99 -0.69
CA PHE A 207 -25.43 -15.51 -2.07
C PHE A 207 -24.19 -14.63 -2.24
N ASP A 208 -23.09 -15.28 -2.56
CA ASP A 208 -21.77 -14.63 -2.62
C ASP A 208 -21.51 -13.93 -3.97
N ASP A 209 -22.35 -14.17 -4.94
CA ASP A 209 -22.33 -13.59 -6.30
C ASP A 209 -23.30 -12.41 -6.48
N ARG A 210 -24.04 -12.02 -5.44
CA ARG A 210 -25.11 -11.02 -5.54
C ARG A 210 -24.78 -9.71 -4.86
N VAL A 211 -25.33 -8.65 -5.43
CA VAL A 211 -25.40 -7.32 -4.82
C VAL A 211 -26.88 -6.93 -4.71
N TYR A 212 -27.30 -6.68 -3.48
CA TYR A 212 -28.61 -6.14 -3.15
C TYR A 212 -28.53 -4.63 -3.01
N TRP A 213 -29.61 -3.91 -3.25
CA TRP A 213 -29.70 -2.48 -2.98
C TRP A 213 -30.89 -2.14 -2.10
N SER A 214 -30.68 -1.17 -1.20
CA SER A 214 -31.72 -0.64 -0.34
C SER A 214 -32.68 0.27 -1.12
N ASP A 215 -33.77 0.63 -0.47
CA ASP A 215 -34.64 1.69 -0.93
C ASP A 215 -33.92 3.05 -0.90
N LEU A 216 -34.48 4.03 -1.59
CA LEU A 216 -33.85 5.34 -1.71
C LEU A 216 -33.80 6.04 -0.35
N ARG A 217 -32.63 6.47 0.08
CA ARG A 217 -32.35 7.15 1.37
C ARG A 217 -32.75 6.34 2.60
N ASP A 218 -32.86 5.03 2.47
CA ASP A 218 -33.20 4.15 3.56
C ASP A 218 -32.33 2.89 3.53
N GLY A 219 -31.24 2.89 4.30
CA GLY A 219 -30.28 1.79 4.30
C GLY A 219 -30.82 0.50 4.91
N ASN A 220 -31.83 0.59 5.77
CA ASN A 220 -32.37 -0.59 6.45
C ASN A 220 -33.57 -1.23 5.77
N LEU A 221 -34.06 -0.70 4.64
CA LEU A 221 -35.22 -1.20 3.94
C LEU A 221 -34.88 -1.69 2.54
N ILE A 222 -35.29 -2.93 2.26
CA ILE A 222 -35.34 -3.52 0.91
C ILE A 222 -36.78 -3.97 0.69
N THR A 223 -37.60 -3.14 0.02
CA THR A 223 -39.04 -3.42 -0.12
C THR A 223 -39.31 -4.78 -0.79
N ASP A 224 -38.56 -5.13 -1.82
CA ASP A 224 -38.69 -6.42 -2.51
C ASP A 224 -37.33 -7.09 -2.74
N HIS A 225 -36.90 -7.92 -1.79
CA HIS A 225 -35.63 -8.66 -1.84
C HIS A 225 -35.59 -9.71 -2.97
N THR A 226 -36.71 -9.98 -3.66
CA THR A 226 -36.76 -10.93 -4.78
C THR A 226 -36.42 -10.29 -6.12
N THR A 227 -36.46 -8.96 -6.19
CA THR A 227 -36.17 -8.18 -7.41
C THR A 227 -35.07 -7.14 -7.20
N GLN A 228 -34.83 -6.66 -5.94
CA GLN A 228 -33.84 -5.65 -5.63
C GLN A 228 -32.42 -6.25 -5.47
N PHE A 229 -32.00 -7.02 -6.44
CA PHE A 229 -30.63 -7.53 -6.52
C PHE A 229 -30.20 -7.76 -7.97
N VAL A 230 -28.90 -7.89 -8.17
CA VAL A 230 -28.31 -8.39 -9.40
C VAL A 230 -27.30 -9.48 -9.08
N SER A 231 -27.28 -10.53 -9.90
CA SER A 231 -26.27 -11.60 -9.82
C SER A 231 -25.15 -11.34 -10.81
N PHE A 232 -23.93 -11.48 -10.34
CA PHE A 232 -22.70 -11.36 -11.13
C PHE A 232 -22.16 -12.77 -11.42
N GLU A 233 -22.90 -13.53 -12.23
CA GLU A 233 -22.52 -14.90 -12.55
C GLU A 233 -21.31 -14.90 -13.50
N THR A 234 -20.27 -15.61 -13.12
CA THR A 234 -19.13 -15.93 -13.97
C THR A 234 -18.92 -17.43 -14.00
N GLY A 235 -18.37 -17.96 -15.08
CA GLY A 235 -18.08 -19.39 -15.16
C GLY A 235 -17.14 -19.92 -14.06
N LEU A 236 -16.47 -19.02 -13.33
CA LEU A 236 -15.49 -19.34 -12.28
C LEU A 236 -16.10 -19.49 -10.87
N LYS A 237 -17.42 -19.28 -10.71
CA LYS A 237 -18.11 -19.31 -9.39
C LYS A 237 -17.39 -18.51 -8.30
N ASP A 238 -16.90 -17.36 -8.69
CA ASP A 238 -16.15 -16.46 -7.83
C ASP A 238 -17.11 -15.50 -7.10
N ARG A 239 -16.84 -15.20 -5.83
CA ARG A 239 -17.67 -14.29 -5.02
C ARG A 239 -17.38 -12.82 -5.33
N VAL A 240 -18.32 -11.93 -5.01
CA VAL A 240 -18.08 -10.49 -4.97
C VAL A 240 -17.05 -10.19 -3.88
N ARG A 241 -15.99 -9.49 -4.25
CA ARG A 241 -14.84 -9.18 -3.40
C ARG A 241 -14.80 -7.72 -3.00
N GLY A 242 -15.46 -6.87 -3.74
CA GLY A 242 -15.46 -5.44 -3.47
C GLY A 242 -16.49 -4.65 -4.24
N LEU A 243 -16.89 -3.54 -3.65
CA LEU A 243 -17.76 -2.52 -4.19
C LEU A 243 -17.05 -1.18 -4.02
N CYS A 244 -16.95 -0.39 -5.07
CA CYS A 244 -16.38 0.94 -4.96
C CYS A 244 -16.93 1.85 -6.05
N LYS A 245 -17.35 3.05 -5.68
CA LYS A 245 -17.83 4.04 -6.65
C LYS A 245 -16.69 4.86 -7.23
N ILE A 246 -16.87 5.24 -8.48
CA ILE A 246 -16.07 6.25 -9.15
C ILE A 246 -17.01 7.17 -9.93
N SER A 247 -17.10 8.43 -9.52
CA SER A 247 -18.10 9.35 -10.11
C SER A 247 -19.53 8.76 -10.05
N ASP A 248 -20.18 8.60 -11.19
CA ASP A 248 -21.56 8.14 -11.34
C ASP A 248 -21.65 6.62 -11.65
N ILE A 249 -20.61 5.87 -11.35
CA ILE A 249 -20.53 4.44 -11.63
C ILE A 249 -20.09 3.72 -10.36
N CYS A 250 -20.72 2.59 -10.06
CA CYS A 250 -20.24 1.67 -9.03
C CYS A 250 -19.56 0.48 -9.71
N CYS A 251 -18.32 0.22 -9.33
CA CYS A 251 -17.58 -0.95 -9.77
C CYS A 251 -17.78 -2.10 -8.80
N VAL A 252 -18.06 -3.27 -9.35
CA VAL A 252 -18.19 -4.52 -8.61
C VAL A 252 -17.03 -5.43 -8.99
N PHE A 253 -16.25 -5.77 -7.99
CA PHE A 253 -15.04 -6.56 -8.16
C PHE A 253 -15.29 -8.00 -7.74
N LYS A 254 -14.93 -8.93 -8.61
CA LYS A 254 -14.69 -10.33 -8.29
C LYS A 254 -13.19 -10.60 -8.26
N LEU A 255 -12.74 -11.82 -8.06
CA LEU A 255 -11.30 -12.11 -8.04
C LEU A 255 -10.65 -11.94 -9.42
N HIS A 256 -11.41 -12.24 -10.48
CA HIS A 256 -10.89 -12.26 -11.84
C HIS A 256 -11.51 -11.21 -12.77
N ASN A 257 -12.65 -10.64 -12.39
CA ASN A 257 -13.43 -9.77 -13.26
C ASN A 257 -13.83 -8.46 -12.55
N VAL A 258 -14.01 -7.42 -13.34
CA VAL A 258 -14.56 -6.14 -12.91
C VAL A 258 -15.85 -5.90 -13.70
N PHE A 259 -16.90 -5.53 -13.00
CA PHE A 259 -18.18 -5.13 -13.55
C PHE A 259 -18.46 -3.69 -13.19
N THR A 260 -19.29 -3.04 -14.00
CA THR A 260 -19.81 -1.70 -13.72
C THR A 260 -21.31 -1.74 -13.55
N MET A 261 -21.80 -0.97 -12.60
CA MET A 261 -23.22 -0.69 -12.38
C MET A 261 -23.45 0.79 -12.65
N VAL A 262 -24.27 1.09 -13.67
CA VAL A 262 -24.62 2.45 -14.08
C VAL A 262 -26.08 2.71 -13.72
N PRO A 263 -26.42 3.87 -13.10
CA PRO A 263 -27.79 4.20 -12.78
C PRO A 263 -28.65 4.29 -14.04
N THR A 264 -29.87 3.78 -13.95
CA THR A 264 -30.90 3.95 -14.97
C THR A 264 -32.07 4.77 -14.42
N PRO A 265 -32.88 5.42 -15.26
CA PRO A 265 -34.06 6.13 -14.79
C PRO A 265 -35.23 5.18 -14.39
N GLU A 266 -35.06 3.89 -14.54
CA GLU A 266 -36.11 2.90 -14.29
C GLU A 266 -36.20 2.54 -12.81
N ALA A 267 -37.35 2.70 -12.19
CA ALA A 267 -37.56 2.46 -10.77
C ALA A 267 -37.36 0.99 -10.37
N PHE A 268 -37.73 0.03 -11.23
CA PHE A 268 -37.64 -1.40 -10.94
C PHE A 268 -36.28 -2.01 -11.31
N ALA A 269 -35.54 -1.38 -12.22
CA ALA A 269 -34.19 -1.77 -12.62
C ALA A 269 -33.25 -0.57 -12.53
N PRO A 270 -32.95 -0.08 -11.32
CA PRO A 270 -32.24 1.18 -11.15
C PRO A 270 -30.78 1.12 -11.62
N PHE A 271 -30.27 -0.05 -11.97
CA PHE A 271 -28.89 -0.25 -12.42
C PHE A 271 -28.82 -1.12 -13.66
N MET A 272 -28.05 -0.67 -14.62
CA MET A 272 -27.57 -1.48 -15.74
C MET A 272 -26.19 -2.02 -15.39
N VAL A 273 -25.94 -3.29 -15.63
CA VAL A 273 -24.69 -3.97 -15.31
C VAL A 273 -23.97 -4.38 -16.58
N GLN A 274 -22.67 -4.15 -16.62
CA GLN A 274 -21.80 -4.54 -17.70
C GLN A 274 -20.50 -5.13 -17.17
N GLU A 275 -20.03 -6.23 -17.76
CA GLU A 275 -18.67 -6.71 -17.54
C GLU A 275 -17.69 -5.86 -18.34
N GLU A 276 -16.63 -5.38 -17.68
CA GLU A 276 -15.62 -4.57 -18.33
C GLU A 276 -14.58 -5.47 -19.04
N PRO A 277 -14.47 -5.40 -20.37
CA PRO A 277 -13.52 -6.26 -21.09
C PRO A 277 -12.06 -6.09 -20.66
N GLY A 278 -11.67 -4.86 -20.31
CA GLY A 278 -10.35 -4.58 -19.76
C GLY A 278 -10.12 -5.10 -18.34
N GLY A 279 -11.20 -5.46 -17.63
CA GLY A 279 -11.18 -5.95 -16.25
C GLY A 279 -10.93 -7.45 -16.10
N GLN A 280 -10.83 -8.21 -17.20
CA GLN A 280 -10.54 -9.64 -17.15
C GLN A 280 -9.16 -9.91 -16.56
N ASN A 281 -9.08 -10.84 -15.59
CA ASN A 281 -7.90 -11.15 -14.78
C ASN A 281 -7.34 -9.97 -13.95
N ARG A 282 -8.14 -8.91 -13.76
CA ARG A 282 -7.81 -7.72 -12.98
C ARG A 282 -8.76 -7.46 -11.82
N GLY A 283 -9.42 -8.46 -11.31
CA GLY A 283 -10.29 -8.32 -10.14
C GLY A 283 -9.53 -7.98 -8.87
N ALA A 284 -10.28 -7.74 -7.79
CA ALA A 284 -9.72 -7.38 -6.49
C ALA A 284 -9.64 -8.57 -5.53
N VAL A 285 -8.66 -8.55 -4.63
CA VAL A 285 -8.51 -9.60 -3.61
C VAL A 285 -9.37 -9.33 -2.36
N SER A 286 -9.67 -8.07 -2.04
CA SER A 286 -10.37 -7.65 -0.82
C SER A 286 -11.08 -6.32 -1.04
N GLN A 287 -12.21 -6.09 -0.36
CA GLN A 287 -12.90 -4.80 -0.26
C GLN A 287 -11.96 -3.72 0.28
N GLN A 288 -11.28 -4.00 1.38
CA GLN A 288 -10.39 -3.05 2.04
C GLN A 288 -9.11 -2.77 1.25
N ALA A 289 -8.85 -3.52 0.17
CA ALA A 289 -7.72 -3.29 -0.74
C ALA A 289 -8.11 -2.52 -2.01
N ILE A 290 -9.27 -1.85 -2.00
CA ILE A 290 -9.78 -0.99 -3.08
C ILE A 290 -9.88 0.43 -2.53
N LEU A 291 -9.43 1.41 -3.30
CA LEU A 291 -9.55 2.83 -2.92
C LEU A 291 -9.62 3.74 -4.15
N GLU A 292 -10.21 4.91 -3.95
CA GLU A 292 -10.22 5.99 -4.95
C GLU A 292 -9.13 7.02 -4.64
N ALA A 293 -8.38 7.42 -5.66
CA ALA A 293 -7.42 8.52 -5.59
C ALA A 293 -7.36 9.26 -6.93
N SER A 294 -7.45 10.58 -6.90
CA SER A 294 -7.34 11.44 -8.11
C SER A 294 -8.27 10.99 -9.26
N HIS A 295 -9.53 10.68 -8.94
CA HIS A 295 -10.54 10.21 -9.89
C HIS A 295 -10.17 8.92 -10.63
N GLN A 296 -9.38 8.07 -9.98
CA GLN A 296 -9.06 6.72 -10.41
C GLN A 296 -9.30 5.76 -9.26
N LEU A 297 -9.77 4.56 -9.58
CA LEU A 297 -9.75 3.45 -8.65
C LEU A 297 -8.41 2.75 -8.72
N PHE A 298 -7.90 2.38 -7.55
CA PHE A 298 -6.71 1.56 -7.39
C PHE A 298 -7.07 0.36 -6.52
N TRP A 299 -6.54 -0.80 -6.86
CA TRP A 299 -6.78 -2.00 -6.06
C TRP A 299 -5.64 -3.01 -6.18
N LEU A 300 -5.52 -3.83 -5.16
CA LEU A 300 -4.66 -5.00 -5.22
C LEU A 300 -5.42 -6.15 -5.87
N GLY A 301 -4.90 -6.64 -6.97
CA GLY A 301 -5.34 -7.86 -7.63
C GLY A 301 -4.53 -9.07 -7.21
N GLN A 302 -4.81 -10.22 -7.84
CA GLN A 302 -4.09 -11.45 -7.56
C GLN A 302 -2.64 -11.41 -8.07
N SER A 303 -2.39 -10.74 -9.17
CA SER A 303 -1.09 -10.72 -9.85
C SER A 303 -0.43 -9.35 -9.93
N ASN A 304 -1.15 -8.28 -9.61
CA ASN A 304 -0.66 -6.92 -9.80
C ASN A 304 -1.40 -5.91 -8.91
N ILE A 305 -0.89 -4.68 -8.85
CA ILE A 305 -1.67 -3.52 -8.43
C ILE A 305 -2.26 -2.92 -9.71
N HIS A 306 -3.56 -2.79 -9.75
CA HIS A 306 -4.29 -2.30 -10.90
C HIS A 306 -4.88 -0.92 -10.63
N SER A 307 -5.13 -0.16 -11.67
CA SER A 307 -5.99 1.01 -11.62
C SER A 307 -6.90 1.11 -12.83
N MET A 308 -7.97 1.86 -12.66
CA MET A 308 -8.93 2.19 -13.72
C MET A 308 -9.36 3.66 -13.56
N ASN A 309 -9.38 4.40 -14.64
CA ASN A 309 -9.92 5.75 -14.67
C ASN A 309 -11.41 5.77 -15.07
N GLN A 310 -12.03 6.94 -15.08
CA GLN A 310 -13.45 7.14 -15.47
C GLN A 310 -13.75 6.77 -16.95
N ARG A 311 -12.73 6.55 -17.78
CA ARG A 311 -12.85 6.11 -19.17
C ARG A 311 -12.69 4.61 -19.33
N PHE A 312 -12.63 3.86 -18.22
CA PHE A 312 -12.39 2.42 -18.19
C PHE A 312 -11.03 2.00 -18.79
N GLU A 313 -10.04 2.89 -18.72
CA GLU A 313 -8.67 2.57 -19.10
C GLU A 313 -7.97 1.91 -17.92
N PHE A 314 -7.60 0.66 -18.08
CA PHE A 314 -6.92 -0.13 -17.07
C PHE A 314 -5.40 0.02 -17.19
N ARG A 315 -4.73 0.06 -16.04
CA ARG A 315 -3.27 0.09 -15.96
C ARG A 315 -2.77 -0.85 -14.87
N ASP A 316 -1.63 -1.49 -15.15
CA ASP A 316 -0.88 -2.34 -14.22
C ASP A 316 0.34 -1.56 -13.70
N TRP A 317 0.57 -1.59 -12.39
CA TRP A 317 1.59 -0.76 -11.76
C TRP A 317 2.77 -1.55 -11.21
N ALA A 318 2.56 -2.81 -10.80
CA ALA A 318 3.54 -3.59 -10.06
C ALA A 318 4.38 -4.54 -10.93
N ASP A 319 4.47 -4.29 -12.24
CA ASP A 319 5.25 -5.13 -13.15
C ASP A 319 6.73 -5.21 -12.76
N ALA A 320 7.27 -4.10 -12.24
CA ALA A 320 8.66 -4.03 -11.81
C ALA A 320 8.96 -4.86 -10.54
N ILE A 321 7.93 -5.28 -9.79
CA ILE A 321 8.07 -6.04 -8.54
C ILE A 321 7.31 -7.37 -8.57
N GLN A 322 7.14 -7.95 -9.76
CA GLN A 322 6.42 -9.22 -9.94
C GLN A 322 6.90 -10.35 -9.04
N PRO A 323 8.20 -10.56 -8.79
CA PRO A 323 8.67 -11.57 -7.86
C PRO A 323 8.14 -11.36 -6.44
N THR A 324 8.11 -10.11 -5.97
CA THR A 324 7.53 -9.77 -4.66
C THR A 324 6.03 -10.08 -4.62
N ILE A 325 5.28 -9.67 -5.66
CA ILE A 325 3.83 -9.94 -5.74
C ILE A 325 3.55 -11.44 -5.74
N ARG A 326 4.32 -12.24 -6.50
CA ARG A 326 4.17 -13.70 -6.54
C ARG A 326 4.56 -14.38 -5.23
N GLY A 327 5.49 -13.78 -4.50
CA GLY A 327 5.95 -14.27 -3.19
C GLY A 327 4.99 -14.01 -2.03
N LEU A 328 3.93 -13.22 -2.21
CA LEU A 328 2.95 -12.95 -1.15
C LEU A 328 2.20 -14.23 -0.75
N ASN A 329 1.74 -14.27 0.50
CA ASN A 329 0.95 -15.38 1.01
C ASN A 329 -0.45 -15.41 0.35
N ASP A 330 -0.66 -16.29 -0.62
CA ASP A 330 -1.92 -16.40 -1.37
C ASP A 330 -3.15 -16.65 -0.47
N ALA A 331 -2.99 -17.48 0.57
CA ALA A 331 -4.07 -17.76 1.51
C ALA A 331 -4.48 -16.53 2.35
N ARG A 332 -3.66 -15.50 2.37
CA ARG A 332 -3.86 -14.29 3.16
C ARG A 332 -4.17 -13.04 2.33
N ARG A 333 -4.09 -13.12 1.00
CA ARG A 333 -4.32 -11.96 0.11
C ARG A 333 -5.68 -11.31 0.32
N GLU A 334 -6.68 -12.07 0.62
CA GLU A 334 -8.04 -11.57 0.85
C GLU A 334 -8.20 -10.76 2.16
N PHE A 335 -7.14 -10.68 2.99
CA PHE A 335 -7.08 -9.85 4.20
C PHE A 335 -6.20 -8.61 4.00
N SER A 336 -5.79 -8.34 2.77
CA SER A 336 -5.04 -7.14 2.43
C SER A 336 -5.90 -5.90 2.61
N VAL A 337 -5.25 -4.83 3.02
CA VAL A 337 -5.90 -3.53 3.25
C VAL A 337 -5.15 -2.42 2.52
N ALA A 338 -5.86 -1.36 2.15
CA ALA A 338 -5.27 -0.22 1.48
C ALA A 338 -5.55 1.10 2.22
N GLY A 339 -4.64 2.05 2.06
CA GLY A 339 -4.75 3.39 2.60
C GLY A 339 -4.19 4.43 1.63
N LEU A 340 -4.67 5.68 1.74
CA LEU A 340 -4.29 6.79 0.89
C LEU A 340 -3.69 7.92 1.71
N ASP A 341 -2.44 8.27 1.45
CA ASP A 341 -1.84 9.54 1.86
C ASP A 341 -1.92 10.53 0.69
N VAL A 342 -2.87 11.44 0.77
CA VAL A 342 -3.13 12.43 -0.28
C VAL A 342 -1.97 13.41 -0.43
N ASP A 343 -1.41 13.87 0.68
CA ASP A 343 -0.36 14.91 0.71
C ASP A 343 0.91 14.44 -0.01
N ARG A 344 1.28 13.17 0.18
CA ARG A 344 2.47 12.58 -0.44
C ARG A 344 2.18 11.83 -1.73
N SER A 345 0.90 11.73 -2.11
CA SER A 345 0.45 10.96 -3.28
C SER A 345 0.86 9.49 -3.20
N LEU A 346 0.77 8.90 -2.01
CA LEU A 346 1.12 7.52 -1.74
C LEU A 346 -0.12 6.67 -1.49
N LEU A 347 -0.16 5.51 -2.13
CA LEU A 347 -1.12 4.44 -1.88
C LEU A 347 -0.40 3.33 -1.12
N PHE A 348 -0.99 2.87 -0.04
CA PHE A 348 -0.47 1.77 0.75
C PHE A 348 -1.32 0.53 0.50
N PHE A 349 -0.69 -0.57 0.15
CA PHE A 349 -1.30 -1.89 0.11
C PHE A 349 -0.56 -2.75 1.12
N THR A 350 -1.17 -2.95 2.28
CA THR A 350 -0.57 -3.77 3.33
C THR A 350 -1.04 -5.20 3.20
N VAL A 351 -0.09 -6.10 3.11
CA VAL A 351 -0.24 -7.49 2.69
C VAL A 351 0.53 -8.43 3.61
N SER A 352 0.18 -9.71 3.56
CA SER A 352 0.94 -10.77 4.24
C SER A 352 2.05 -11.27 3.33
N ASP A 353 3.30 -11.16 3.78
CA ASP A 353 4.45 -11.75 3.10
C ASP A 353 4.46 -13.28 3.20
N ALA A 354 5.33 -13.93 2.44
CA ALA A 354 5.46 -15.40 2.44
C ALA A 354 5.58 -15.97 3.85
N GLY A 355 4.73 -16.95 4.17
CA GLY A 355 4.73 -17.62 5.47
C GLY A 355 4.19 -16.81 6.64
N GLN A 356 3.82 -15.54 6.46
CA GLN A 356 3.21 -14.71 7.50
C GLN A 356 1.70 -14.97 7.60
N THR A 357 1.18 -14.92 8.81
CA THR A 357 -0.26 -15.08 9.10
C THR A 357 -0.97 -13.74 9.36
N THR A 358 -0.23 -12.65 9.35
CA THR A 358 -0.72 -11.28 9.51
C THR A 358 -0.13 -10.39 8.43
N ASN A 359 -0.73 -9.26 8.15
CA ASN A 359 -0.17 -8.28 7.23
C ASN A 359 1.15 -7.76 7.81
N SER A 360 2.24 -7.93 7.08
CA SER A 360 3.61 -7.67 7.55
C SER A 360 4.44 -6.80 6.60
N LEU A 361 3.93 -6.59 5.38
CA LEU A 361 4.59 -5.84 4.32
C LEU A 361 3.62 -4.80 3.76
N THR A 362 4.08 -3.59 3.57
CA THR A 362 3.32 -2.54 2.87
C THR A 362 4.00 -2.19 1.55
N LEU A 363 3.27 -2.33 0.46
CA LEU A 363 3.65 -1.86 -0.86
C LEU A 363 3.20 -0.40 -0.97
N ALA A 364 4.15 0.54 -0.89
CA ALA A 364 3.87 1.96 -0.99
C ALA A 364 4.06 2.42 -2.45
N LEU A 365 2.96 2.67 -3.15
CA LEU A 365 2.94 3.13 -4.54
C LEU A 365 2.77 4.64 -4.59
N ASN A 366 3.72 5.36 -5.17
CA ASN A 366 3.51 6.74 -5.55
C ASN A 366 2.76 6.80 -6.89
N TYR A 367 1.46 7.13 -6.85
CA TYR A 367 0.61 7.08 -8.04
C TYR A 367 0.89 8.19 -9.08
N LYS A 368 1.67 9.22 -8.73
CA LYS A 368 2.11 10.26 -9.66
C LYS A 368 3.35 9.84 -10.45
N THR A 369 4.28 9.17 -9.78
CA THR A 369 5.57 8.78 -10.39
C THR A 369 5.61 7.33 -10.85
N GLY A 370 4.74 6.47 -10.31
CA GLY A 370 4.75 5.02 -10.52
C GLY A 370 5.81 4.29 -9.69
N ALA A 371 6.51 4.98 -8.81
CA ALA A 371 7.50 4.35 -7.94
C ALA A 371 6.82 3.51 -6.85
N ILE A 372 7.35 2.31 -6.61
CA ILE A 372 6.89 1.41 -5.55
C ILE A 372 8.04 1.18 -4.56
N TYR A 373 7.71 1.21 -3.28
CA TYR A 373 8.63 0.99 -2.17
C TYR A 373 8.08 -0.11 -1.26
N LEU A 374 8.96 -0.85 -0.61
CA LEU A 374 8.60 -1.89 0.36
C LEU A 374 8.81 -1.36 1.78
N TRP A 375 7.76 -1.39 2.60
CA TRP A 375 7.82 -0.91 3.97
C TRP A 375 7.40 -2.00 4.95
N THR A 376 8.06 -2.06 6.08
CA THR A 376 7.75 -2.97 7.20
C THR A 376 6.62 -2.44 8.09
N LEU A 377 5.62 -1.79 7.52
CA LEU A 377 4.43 -1.37 8.25
C LEU A 377 3.44 -2.52 8.37
N ARG A 378 2.98 -2.79 9.60
CA ARG A 378 1.95 -3.79 9.93
C ARG A 378 0.63 -3.09 10.24
N ARG A 379 -0.28 -3.09 9.28
CA ARG A 379 -1.61 -2.51 9.47
C ARG A 379 -2.69 -3.47 9.01
N ASN A 380 -3.81 -3.41 9.70
CA ASN A 380 -4.96 -4.24 9.40
C ASN A 380 -6.23 -3.43 9.08
N ALA A 381 -6.15 -2.12 9.19
CA ALA A 381 -7.18 -1.18 8.77
C ALA A 381 -6.56 0.19 8.47
N TYR A 382 -7.21 0.96 7.60
CA TYR A 382 -6.87 2.36 7.34
C TYR A 382 -8.13 3.21 7.33
N ALA A 383 -7.99 4.47 7.72
CA ALA A 383 -8.98 5.53 7.54
C ALA A 383 -8.30 6.86 7.30
N VAL A 384 -9.03 7.82 6.77
CA VAL A 384 -8.55 9.20 6.56
C VAL A 384 -9.32 10.13 7.48
N ARG A 385 -8.63 11.05 8.12
CA ARG A 385 -9.20 12.10 8.94
C ARG A 385 -8.80 13.48 8.42
N ASP A 386 -9.74 14.38 8.35
CA ASP A 386 -9.43 15.81 8.20
C ASP A 386 -9.00 16.37 9.56
N VAL A 387 -7.81 16.91 9.63
CA VAL A 387 -7.30 17.65 10.80
C VAL A 387 -6.93 19.06 10.36
N SER A 388 -7.80 20.00 10.63
CA SER A 388 -7.58 21.41 10.27
C SER A 388 -7.34 21.64 8.77
N GLY A 389 -8.08 20.94 7.91
CA GLY A 389 -7.97 21.02 6.45
C GLY A 389 -6.85 20.18 5.84
N GLN A 390 -6.17 19.35 6.64
CA GLN A 390 -5.19 18.39 6.17
C GLN A 390 -5.73 16.97 6.33
N LEU A 391 -5.77 16.23 5.22
CA LEU A 391 -6.17 14.83 5.22
C LEU A 391 -5.02 13.97 5.74
N ARG A 392 -5.17 13.42 6.94
CA ARG A 392 -4.18 12.53 7.55
C ARG A 392 -4.61 11.09 7.45
N LEU A 393 -3.67 10.25 7.06
CA LEU A 393 -3.87 8.80 7.06
C LEU A 393 -3.71 8.25 8.48
N ILE A 394 -4.68 7.48 8.92
CA ILE A 394 -4.68 6.76 10.20
C ILE A 394 -4.62 5.26 9.91
N GLY A 395 -3.71 4.56 10.56
CA GLY A 395 -3.56 3.11 10.44
C GLY A 395 -3.87 2.37 11.74
N GLY A 396 -4.63 1.30 11.67
CA GLY A 396 -4.95 0.41 12.79
C GLY A 396 -4.00 -0.79 12.85
N GLY A 397 -3.38 -1.04 14.00
CA GLY A 397 -2.36 -2.07 14.20
C GLY A 397 -2.87 -3.36 14.82
N TYR A 398 -1.93 -4.25 15.13
CA TYR A 398 -2.15 -5.57 15.73
C TYR A 398 -2.02 -5.59 17.25
N VAL A 399 -1.86 -4.42 17.87
CA VAL A 399 -1.73 -4.27 19.34
C VAL A 399 -2.86 -3.42 19.94
N GLY A 400 -4.02 -3.36 19.27
CA GLY A 400 -5.18 -2.57 19.70
C GLY A 400 -4.92 -1.07 19.74
N ALA A 401 -3.93 -0.60 19.01
CA ALA A 401 -3.56 0.80 18.86
C ALA A 401 -3.80 1.27 17.43
N PHE A 402 -3.92 2.56 17.26
CA PHE A 402 -4.02 3.20 15.96
C PHE A 402 -3.10 4.43 15.90
N TYR A 403 -2.66 4.78 14.71
CA TYR A 403 -1.50 5.62 14.48
C TYR A 403 -1.76 6.69 13.43
N ASN A 404 -1.27 7.92 13.66
CA ASN A 404 -1.07 8.90 12.61
C ASN A 404 0.13 8.45 11.78
N GLU A 405 -0.11 8.06 10.55
CA GLU A 405 0.95 7.62 9.66
C GLU A 405 1.80 8.79 9.15
N LEU A 406 3.07 8.52 8.91
CA LEU A 406 4.03 9.46 8.32
C LEU A 406 4.21 10.78 9.10
N THR A 407 4.01 10.75 10.40
CA THR A 407 4.12 11.94 11.28
C THR A 407 5.30 11.88 12.25
N GLY A 408 5.92 10.71 12.43
CA GLY A 408 7.06 10.50 13.33
C GLY A 408 8.38 10.38 12.59
N THR A 409 9.47 10.44 13.34
CA THR A 409 10.85 10.18 12.88
C THR A 409 11.27 8.73 13.12
N ALA A 410 10.67 8.06 14.10
CA ALA A 410 10.85 6.64 14.38
C ALA A 410 9.51 5.89 14.26
N GLY A 411 9.54 4.60 14.27
CA GLY A 411 8.39 3.72 14.26
C GLY A 411 8.47 2.67 13.16
N ASP A 412 8.60 1.42 13.57
CA ASP A 412 8.58 0.26 12.69
C ASP A 412 7.56 -0.77 13.18
N LEU A 413 6.99 -1.54 12.27
CA LEU A 413 5.91 -2.48 12.56
C LEU A 413 4.74 -1.81 13.32
N ASP A 414 4.56 -2.13 14.60
CA ASP A 414 3.54 -1.59 15.50
C ASP A 414 4.12 -0.77 16.66
N ASP A 415 5.44 -0.55 16.71
CA ASP A 415 6.13 0.18 17.76
C ASP A 415 6.56 1.57 17.26
N ALA A 416 5.92 2.61 17.79
CA ALA A 416 6.20 4.00 17.41
C ALA A 416 7.61 4.49 17.84
N THR A 417 8.28 3.74 18.72
CA THR A 417 9.64 4.06 19.21
C THR A 417 10.74 3.23 18.55
N ALA A 418 10.35 2.18 17.81
CA ALA A 418 11.32 1.31 17.13
C ALA A 418 12.05 2.03 16.00
N VAL A 419 13.29 1.63 15.80
CA VAL A 419 14.14 2.14 14.71
C VAL A 419 13.60 1.68 13.36
N ILE A 420 13.56 2.59 12.39
CA ILE A 420 13.24 2.26 11.00
C ILE A 420 14.51 1.76 10.31
N ASP A 421 14.62 0.44 10.10
CA ASP A 421 15.73 -0.16 9.34
C ASP A 421 15.50 0.09 7.83
N ALA A 422 16.15 1.12 7.32
CA ALA A 422 16.10 1.46 5.90
C ALA A 422 17.28 0.81 5.17
N ASP A 423 17.00 0.00 4.17
CA ASP A 423 17.98 -0.77 3.42
C ASP A 423 17.72 -0.67 1.92
N VAL A 424 18.70 -0.18 1.19
CA VAL A 424 18.60 0.12 -0.24
C VAL A 424 19.74 -0.50 -1.01
N PHE A 425 19.41 -1.27 -2.04
CA PHE A 425 20.38 -1.80 -3.00
C PHE A 425 20.23 -1.08 -4.33
N THR A 426 21.34 -0.55 -4.85
CA THR A 426 21.36 -0.08 -6.23
C THR A 426 21.27 -1.28 -7.18
N PRO A 427 20.93 -1.07 -8.47
CA PRO A 427 21.17 -2.09 -9.48
C PRO A 427 22.66 -2.41 -9.56
N ARG A 428 23.00 -3.51 -10.20
CA ARG A 428 24.39 -3.83 -10.55
C ARG A 428 24.81 -2.97 -11.72
N TYR A 429 25.62 -1.97 -11.46
CA TYR A 429 26.11 -1.06 -12.50
C TYR A 429 27.22 -1.73 -13.32
N TRP A 430 26.99 -1.88 -14.61
CA TRP A 430 28.02 -2.28 -15.56
C TRP A 430 29.00 -1.14 -15.81
N LEU A 431 30.26 -1.42 -15.66
CA LEU A 431 31.32 -0.39 -15.77
C LEU A 431 31.78 -0.18 -17.22
N GLY A 432 31.10 -0.76 -18.19
CA GLY A 432 31.39 -0.65 -19.60
C GLY A 432 30.77 -1.78 -20.42
N ALA A 433 31.49 -2.22 -21.46
CA ALA A 433 31.02 -3.33 -22.26
C ALA A 433 31.00 -4.63 -21.46
N TYR A 434 30.03 -5.49 -21.76
CA TYR A 434 29.90 -6.83 -21.18
C TYR A 434 31.21 -7.64 -21.35
N GLY A 435 31.63 -8.31 -20.29
CA GLY A 435 32.86 -9.11 -20.30
C GLY A 435 34.15 -8.30 -20.12
N VAL A 436 34.07 -6.96 -19.98
CA VAL A 436 35.26 -6.12 -19.83
C VAL A 436 35.42 -5.67 -18.37
N LYS A 437 36.41 -6.24 -17.69
CA LYS A 437 36.76 -5.83 -16.33
C LYS A 437 37.41 -4.45 -16.30
N LYS A 438 37.02 -3.64 -15.35
CA LYS A 438 37.58 -2.31 -15.11
C LYS A 438 38.11 -2.19 -13.69
N LYS A 439 39.12 -1.35 -13.53
CA LYS A 439 39.63 -0.98 -12.23
C LYS A 439 38.71 0.09 -11.63
N VAL A 440 38.09 -0.21 -10.50
CA VAL A 440 37.27 0.70 -9.71
C VAL A 440 38.06 1.11 -8.48
N ILE A 441 37.94 2.39 -8.10
CA ILE A 441 38.63 2.96 -6.94
C ILE A 441 37.67 3.47 -5.87
N GLY A 442 36.37 3.46 -6.14
CA GLY A 442 35.34 3.94 -5.22
C GLY A 442 34.09 4.44 -5.95
N ALA A 443 33.21 5.06 -5.21
CA ALA A 443 32.03 5.75 -5.71
C ALA A 443 31.94 7.17 -5.16
N PHE A 444 31.39 8.07 -5.97
CA PHE A 444 30.95 9.39 -5.51
C PHE A 444 29.47 9.31 -5.15
N LEU A 445 29.11 9.83 -4.00
CA LEU A 445 27.71 9.96 -3.57
C LEU A 445 27.35 11.42 -3.51
N LYS A 446 26.21 11.77 -4.07
CA LYS A 446 25.62 13.09 -3.91
C LYS A 446 24.49 12.98 -2.87
N VAL A 447 24.69 13.60 -1.73
CA VAL A 447 23.75 13.57 -0.60
C VAL A 447 23.25 14.99 -0.29
N ASP A 448 22.11 15.09 0.39
CA ASP A 448 21.71 16.34 1.04
C ASP A 448 22.22 16.30 2.48
N PRO A 449 23.02 17.25 2.93
CA PRO A 449 23.44 17.29 4.32
C PRO A 449 22.22 17.55 5.22
N VAL A 450 21.98 16.61 6.13
CA VAL A 450 20.96 16.72 7.18
C VAL A 450 21.64 16.47 8.51
N ALA A 451 21.44 17.32 9.47
CA ALA A 451 22.19 17.36 10.72
C ALA A 451 22.17 16.06 11.59
N SER A 452 21.29 15.12 11.27
CA SER A 452 21.13 13.85 12.00
C SER A 452 21.40 12.60 11.13
N GLU A 453 22.13 12.71 10.04
CA GLU A 453 22.36 11.59 9.13
C GLU A 453 23.31 10.54 9.72
N SER A 454 22.91 9.28 9.61
CA SER A 454 23.76 8.11 9.82
C SER A 454 23.48 7.10 8.72
N LEU A 455 24.29 7.12 7.69
CA LEU A 455 24.19 6.22 6.55
C LEU A 455 25.43 5.35 6.45
N THR A 456 25.25 4.04 6.52
CA THR A 456 26.32 3.08 6.26
C THR A 456 26.31 2.68 4.79
N VAL A 457 27.48 2.75 4.15
CA VAL A 457 27.65 2.36 2.75
C VAL A 457 28.44 1.07 2.67
N GLN A 458 27.92 0.10 1.93
CA GLN A 458 28.60 -1.16 1.61
C GLN A 458 28.61 -1.37 0.08
N TYR A 459 29.49 -2.24 -0.38
CA TYR A 459 29.58 -2.59 -1.80
C TYR A 459 29.75 -4.09 -2.02
N ARG A 460 29.42 -4.55 -3.20
CA ARG A 460 29.77 -5.88 -3.70
C ARG A 460 30.09 -5.85 -5.19
N PHE A 461 30.88 -6.82 -5.62
CA PHE A 461 31.37 -6.91 -6.99
C PHE A 461 30.79 -8.13 -7.72
N ASP A 462 30.59 -7.98 -9.01
CA ASP A 462 30.15 -9.02 -9.93
C ASP A 462 28.98 -9.85 -9.34
N ASP A 463 29.09 -11.17 -9.29
CA ASP A 463 28.05 -12.07 -8.76
C ASP A 463 28.21 -12.38 -7.25
N SER A 464 29.09 -11.66 -6.55
CA SER A 464 29.26 -11.85 -5.12
C SER A 464 27.95 -11.61 -4.37
N THR A 465 27.60 -12.51 -3.47
CA THR A 465 26.50 -12.35 -2.51
C THR A 465 26.94 -11.66 -1.22
N THR A 466 28.26 -11.55 -0.98
CA THR A 466 28.82 -10.99 0.24
C THR A 466 29.02 -9.48 0.10
N TRP A 467 28.42 -8.73 1.01
CA TRP A 467 28.66 -7.30 1.17
C TRP A 467 29.98 -7.03 1.86
N ARG A 468 30.67 -5.98 1.45
CA ARG A 468 31.96 -5.56 1.98
C ARG A 468 31.90 -4.11 2.41
N ASP A 469 32.56 -3.81 3.50
CA ASP A 469 32.74 -2.45 3.96
C ASP A 469 33.90 -1.76 3.20
N PRO A 470 33.75 -0.50 2.83
CA PRO A 470 34.84 0.28 2.25
C PRO A 470 36.06 0.30 3.16
N ASP A 471 37.25 0.02 2.59
CA ASP A 471 38.52 -0.07 3.32
C ASP A 471 38.48 -0.95 4.58
N GLY A 472 37.55 -1.93 4.64
CA GLY A 472 37.41 -2.90 5.73
C GLY A 472 36.69 -2.39 6.98
N SER A 473 36.17 -1.18 6.95
CA SER A 473 35.36 -0.59 8.02
C SER A 473 34.04 -0.04 7.47
N PRO A 474 32.93 -0.05 8.25
CA PRO A 474 31.71 0.63 7.85
C PRO A 474 32.01 2.09 7.53
N TYR A 475 31.61 2.50 6.33
CA TYR A 475 31.73 3.90 5.94
C TYR A 475 30.44 4.62 6.31
N ALA A 476 30.53 5.48 7.32
CA ALA A 476 29.40 6.28 7.79
C ALA A 476 29.47 7.70 7.18
N ILE A 477 28.36 8.16 6.69
CA ILE A 477 28.17 9.54 6.24
C ILE A 477 27.61 10.34 7.43
N ALA A 478 28.27 11.45 7.76
CA ALA A 478 27.81 12.37 8.78
C ALA A 478 27.08 13.57 8.14
N GLY A 479 26.10 14.13 8.84
CA GLY A 479 25.29 15.24 8.33
C GLY A 479 26.04 16.57 8.14
N THR A 480 27.31 16.63 8.52
CA THR A 480 28.20 17.78 8.31
C THR A 480 29.07 17.64 7.07
N ASP A 481 28.98 16.51 6.36
CA ASP A 481 29.78 16.24 5.18
C ASP A 481 29.34 17.09 3.99
N ASP A 482 30.25 17.26 3.02
CA ASP A 482 29.98 17.95 1.78
C ASP A 482 28.87 17.22 0.99
N ASP A 483 28.16 17.94 0.13
CA ASP A 483 27.10 17.40 -0.73
C ASP A 483 27.58 16.34 -1.73
N THR A 484 28.89 16.19 -1.90
CA THR A 484 29.51 15.16 -2.77
C THR A 484 30.63 14.45 -2.01
N LEU A 485 30.41 13.20 -1.66
CA LEU A 485 31.32 12.37 -0.88
C LEU A 485 31.99 11.30 -1.76
N PHE A 486 33.23 10.97 -1.45
CA PHE A 486 33.92 9.85 -2.09
C PHE A 486 34.04 8.67 -1.13
N VAL A 487 33.41 7.55 -1.49
CA VAL A 487 33.47 6.29 -0.74
C VAL A 487 34.55 5.42 -1.37
N PRO A 488 35.70 5.19 -0.69
CA PRO A 488 36.82 4.46 -1.26
C PRO A 488 36.60 2.93 -1.21
N PHE A 489 36.76 2.26 -2.33
CA PHE A 489 36.91 0.80 -2.43
C PHE A 489 37.66 0.45 -3.71
N ARG A 490 38.29 -0.72 -3.77
CA ARG A 490 39.13 -1.10 -4.90
C ARG A 490 38.82 -2.48 -5.42
N GLY A 491 38.83 -2.62 -6.76
CA GLY A 491 38.63 -3.90 -7.41
C GLY A 491 38.87 -3.84 -8.92
N VAL A 492 39.00 -5.00 -9.55
CA VAL A 492 39.03 -5.19 -11.00
C VAL A 492 37.82 -6.03 -11.35
N VAL A 493 36.75 -5.38 -11.81
CA VAL A 493 35.39 -5.95 -11.84
C VAL A 493 34.65 -5.51 -13.08
N GLU A 494 33.62 -6.25 -13.46
CA GLU A 494 32.70 -5.89 -14.52
C GLU A 494 31.53 -5.06 -13.99
N ARG A 495 31.09 -5.39 -12.77
CA ARG A 495 29.90 -4.81 -12.15
C ARG A 495 30.18 -4.42 -10.71
N VAL A 496 29.49 -3.38 -10.25
CA VAL A 496 29.47 -2.97 -8.84
C VAL A 496 28.04 -2.71 -8.41
N GLN A 497 27.72 -3.10 -7.21
CA GLN A 497 26.45 -2.79 -6.54
C GLN A 497 26.75 -2.13 -5.20
N LEU A 498 25.98 -1.12 -4.85
CA LEU A 498 26.09 -0.43 -3.57
C LEU A 498 24.88 -0.73 -2.70
N ARG A 499 25.10 -0.75 -1.40
CA ARG A 499 24.08 -0.86 -0.37
C ARG A 499 24.17 0.37 0.52
N PHE A 500 23.02 0.97 0.79
CA PHE A 500 22.85 2.05 1.74
C PHE A 500 21.98 1.55 2.87
N ARG A 501 22.45 1.62 4.10
CA ARG A 501 21.72 1.14 5.27
C ARG A 501 21.72 2.18 6.37
N ASN A 502 20.55 2.37 6.98
CA ASN A 502 20.37 3.14 8.19
C ASN A 502 19.65 2.29 9.24
N THR A 503 20.28 2.15 10.40
CA THR A 503 19.75 1.38 11.55
C THR A 503 19.70 2.24 12.82
N THR A 504 19.81 3.57 12.69
CA THR A 504 19.83 4.49 13.82
C THR A 504 18.45 5.16 13.94
N ALA A 505 17.93 5.30 15.15
CA ALA A 505 16.71 6.04 15.41
C ALA A 505 16.88 7.50 14.98
N ASP A 506 15.79 8.06 14.46
CA ASP A 506 15.69 9.47 14.04
C ASP A 506 16.65 9.90 12.92
N ALA A 507 17.39 8.96 12.34
CA ALA A 507 18.30 9.25 11.25
C ALA A 507 17.56 9.27 9.91
N VAL A 508 17.63 10.39 9.22
CA VAL A 508 17.13 10.59 7.86
C VAL A 508 18.32 10.71 6.94
N TYR A 509 18.32 10.00 5.85
CA TYR A 509 19.30 10.21 4.80
C TYR A 509 18.65 10.63 3.48
N ASN A 510 19.37 11.45 2.73
CA ASN A 510 18.95 11.93 1.44
C ASN A 510 20.04 11.63 0.40
N VAL A 511 19.86 10.57 -0.40
CA VAL A 511 20.78 10.26 -1.50
C VAL A 511 20.19 10.75 -2.81
N LYS A 512 20.91 11.63 -3.50
CA LYS A 512 20.51 12.24 -4.77
C LYS A 512 21.03 11.49 -5.98
N ALA A 513 22.30 11.08 -5.93
CA ALA A 513 22.93 10.41 -7.06
C ALA A 513 24.15 9.57 -6.63
N VAL A 514 24.47 8.59 -7.44
CA VAL A 514 25.68 7.78 -7.32
C VAL A 514 26.51 7.94 -8.59
N GLY A 515 27.80 8.23 -8.42
CA GLY A 515 28.75 8.31 -9.52
C GLY A 515 29.86 7.30 -9.34
N ILE A 516 30.12 6.45 -10.32
CA ILE A 516 31.15 5.43 -10.25
C ILE A 516 32.26 5.74 -11.26
N PRO A 517 33.47 6.13 -10.78
CA PRO A 517 34.60 6.34 -11.65
C PRO A 517 35.19 4.98 -12.08
N GLY A 518 35.21 4.70 -13.36
CA GLY A 518 35.81 3.50 -13.93
C GLY A 518 36.92 3.86 -14.92
N LEU A 519 38.12 3.42 -14.68
CA LEU A 519 39.20 3.51 -15.67
C LEU A 519 39.22 2.22 -16.50
N PRO A 520 39.23 2.31 -17.85
CA PRO A 520 39.43 1.12 -18.66
C PRO A 520 40.79 0.51 -18.35
N LEU A 521 40.84 -0.79 -18.17
CA LEU A 521 42.11 -1.50 -18.13
C LEU A 521 42.74 -1.43 -19.53
N GLN A 522 43.86 -0.76 -19.63
CA GLN A 522 44.70 -0.92 -20.83
C GLN A 522 45.34 -2.31 -20.77
N PHE A 523 44.85 -3.22 -21.58
CA PHE A 523 45.60 -4.44 -21.85
C PHE A 523 46.78 -4.04 -22.74
N SER A 524 47.97 -3.96 -22.19
CA SER A 524 49.19 -4.06 -22.98
C SER A 524 49.29 -5.53 -23.43
N MET A 525 48.93 -5.84 -24.66
CA MET A 525 49.36 -7.08 -25.28
C MET A 525 50.89 -6.93 -25.46
N SER A 526 51.68 -7.56 -24.64
CA SER A 526 53.08 -7.81 -24.84
C SER A 526 53.25 -9.04 -25.70
#